data_eeaab3f8508915511b39a4d54f42279c
#
_entry.id   eeaab3f8508915511b39a4d54f42279c
#
_cell.length_a   1.000
_cell.length_b   1.000
_cell.length_c   1.000
_cell.angle_alpha   90.00
_cell.angle_beta   90.00
_cell.angle_gamma   90.00
#
_symmetry.space_group_name_H-M   'P 1'
#
loop_
_entity.id
_entity.type
_entity.pdbx_description
1 polymer ?
#
loop_
_entity_poly.entity_id
_entity_poly.type
_entity_poly.pdbx_seq_one_letter_code
_entity_poly.pdbx_strand_id
1 'polypeptide(L)'
;LKSPVAGAVFFADDACVHPSQLLAELERQATTAGAQLFAGVDATAVRGSNGRAHAVCTSMGDIAAGHVVIAAGAWSAELARTLGEPVPVEAAQGSSVTFQRAEGAPRQAMLLGEDHVAVARYGDHLRLAGWFRIGNRSTAVSDKAVDGLKALAARRLELPPDLIEVNRQAGLRPVTPDGLPLIGTTARWHNVILATGHGLVGLTMGPGTGRAVAQHILGEQPAFDLDRFNPARFHR
;
A
#
# COMPACT_ATOMS: atom_id res chain seq x y z
N LEU A 1 9.41 -22.94 -15.95
CA LEU A 1 8.43 -23.55 -15.03
C LEU A 1 8.79 -25.01 -14.80
N LYS A 2 8.72 -25.46 -13.55
CA LYS A 2 8.99 -26.87 -13.17
C LYS A 2 7.79 -27.79 -13.29
N SER A 3 6.60 -27.26 -13.25
CA SER A 3 5.37 -28.04 -13.31
C SER A 3 4.45 -27.50 -14.41
N PRO A 4 3.63 -28.38 -15.03
CA PRO A 4 2.61 -27.94 -15.96
C PRO A 4 1.69 -26.93 -15.29
N VAL A 5 1.29 -25.90 -16.04
CA VAL A 5 0.27 -24.94 -15.64
C VAL A 5 -0.95 -25.14 -16.53
N ALA A 6 -2.16 -25.00 -15.99
CA ALA A 6 -3.39 -25.11 -16.76
C ALA A 6 -3.54 -23.96 -17.77
N GLY A 7 -2.94 -22.80 -17.47
CA GLY A 7 -2.93 -21.64 -18.34
C GLY A 7 -2.23 -20.46 -17.67
N ALA A 8 -2.06 -19.40 -18.45
CA ALA A 8 -1.56 -18.11 -17.97
C ALA A 8 -2.25 -16.99 -18.75
N VAL A 9 -2.40 -15.83 -18.09
CA VAL A 9 -2.86 -14.61 -18.73
C VAL A 9 -1.68 -13.63 -18.76
N PHE A 10 -1.41 -13.07 -19.91
CA PHE A 10 -0.38 -12.05 -20.09
C PHE A 10 -1.05 -10.69 -20.35
N PHE A 11 -0.72 -9.70 -19.54
CA PHE A 11 -1.19 -8.33 -19.68
C PHE A 11 -0.07 -7.51 -20.33
N ALA A 12 -0.20 -7.28 -21.64
CA ALA A 12 0.86 -6.64 -22.43
C ALA A 12 1.11 -5.18 -22.04
N ASP A 13 0.08 -4.50 -21.55
CA ASP A 13 0.13 -3.09 -21.18
C ASP A 13 0.50 -2.86 -19.70
N ASP A 14 0.64 -3.94 -18.92
CA ASP A 14 1.07 -3.84 -17.53
C ASP A 14 2.59 -3.59 -17.42
N ALA A 15 2.97 -2.86 -16.37
CA ALA A 15 4.36 -2.57 -16.07
C ALA A 15 4.71 -3.02 -14.65
N CYS A 16 5.97 -3.44 -14.49
CA CYS A 16 6.53 -3.74 -13.18
C CYS A 16 7.44 -2.58 -12.75
N VAL A 17 7.16 -2.03 -11.58
CA VAL A 17 7.95 -0.93 -11.01
C VAL A 17 8.69 -1.37 -9.77
N HIS A 18 9.87 -0.80 -9.52
CA HIS A 18 10.57 -0.98 -8.27
C HIS A 18 9.95 -0.08 -7.20
N PRO A 19 9.28 -0.62 -6.16
CA PRO A 19 8.48 0.18 -5.22
C PRO A 19 9.26 1.32 -4.57
N SER A 20 10.47 1.06 -4.09
CA SER A 20 11.28 2.07 -3.40
C SER A 20 11.73 3.19 -4.35
N GLN A 21 12.04 2.87 -5.61
CA GLN A 21 12.43 3.89 -6.59
C GLN A 21 11.24 4.76 -6.99
N LEU A 22 10.06 4.16 -7.16
CA LEU A 22 8.84 4.92 -7.42
C LEU A 22 8.52 5.88 -6.27
N LEU A 23 8.59 5.41 -5.02
CA LEU A 23 8.34 6.25 -3.86
C LEU A 23 9.35 7.39 -3.73
N ALA A 24 10.64 7.10 -3.91
CA ALA A 24 11.69 8.12 -3.88
C ALA A 24 11.50 9.20 -4.96
N GLU A 25 11.07 8.81 -6.16
CA GLU A 25 10.79 9.75 -7.24
C GLU A 25 9.55 10.61 -6.95
N LEU A 26 8.48 10.01 -6.42
CA LEU A 26 7.30 10.76 -6.01
C LEU A 26 7.61 11.75 -4.88
N GLU A 27 8.42 11.36 -3.91
CA GLU A 27 8.90 12.23 -2.83
C GLU A 27 9.70 13.42 -3.39
N ARG A 28 10.64 13.14 -4.31
CA ARG A 28 11.43 14.18 -4.96
C ARG A 28 10.55 15.17 -5.74
N GLN A 29 9.58 14.67 -6.50
CA GLN A 29 8.66 15.52 -7.27
C GLN A 29 7.77 16.35 -6.35
N ALA A 30 7.21 15.77 -5.31
CA ALA A 30 6.39 16.48 -4.33
C ALA A 30 7.18 17.62 -3.67
N THR A 31 8.41 17.34 -3.21
CA THR A 31 9.29 18.34 -2.61
C THR A 31 9.64 19.45 -3.60
N THR A 32 9.94 19.10 -4.85
CA THR A 32 10.22 20.08 -5.91
C THR A 32 9.00 20.98 -6.19
N ALA A 33 7.79 20.43 -6.04
CA ALA A 33 6.54 21.18 -6.16
C ALA A 33 6.18 21.99 -4.89
N GLY A 34 7.05 22.01 -3.87
CA GLY A 34 6.88 22.81 -2.64
C GLY A 34 6.23 22.07 -1.47
N ALA A 35 6.00 20.76 -1.57
CA ALA A 35 5.53 19.99 -0.43
C ALA A 35 6.62 19.85 0.63
N GLN A 36 6.23 19.96 1.90
CA GLN A 36 7.11 19.69 3.03
C GLN A 36 6.89 18.26 3.53
N LEU A 37 7.98 17.52 3.65
CA LEU A 37 7.99 16.14 4.14
C LEU A 37 8.71 16.05 5.48
N PHE A 38 8.04 15.52 6.48
CA PHE A 38 8.56 15.39 7.83
C PHE A 38 8.78 13.90 8.16
N ALA A 39 9.95 13.40 7.82
CA ALA A 39 10.34 12.03 8.16
C ALA A 39 10.60 11.90 9.67
N GLY A 40 10.23 10.74 10.25
CA GLY A 40 10.39 10.48 11.67
C GLY A 40 9.46 11.26 12.58
N VAL A 41 8.39 11.84 12.02
CA VAL A 41 7.36 12.57 12.77
C VAL A 41 6.08 11.74 12.81
N ASP A 42 5.66 11.38 14.00
CA ASP A 42 4.43 10.61 14.22
C ASP A 42 3.23 11.55 14.30
N ALA A 43 2.21 11.30 13.47
CA ALA A 43 0.89 11.88 13.62
C ALA A 43 0.10 11.04 14.62
N THR A 44 -0.25 11.64 15.77
CA THR A 44 -0.88 10.95 16.89
C THR A 44 -2.38 11.15 16.97
N ALA A 45 -2.88 12.29 16.49
CA ALA A 45 -4.30 12.62 16.49
C ALA A 45 -4.63 13.68 15.44
N VAL A 46 -5.90 13.77 15.09
CA VAL A 46 -6.45 14.93 14.37
C VAL A 46 -7.39 15.67 15.33
N ARG A 47 -7.26 16.99 15.39
CA ARG A 47 -8.14 17.86 16.21
C ARG A 47 -9.09 18.66 15.34
N GLY A 48 -10.30 18.77 15.83
CA GLY A 48 -11.35 19.53 15.16
C GLY A 48 -12.53 19.84 16.07
N SER A 49 -13.42 20.67 15.59
CA SER A 49 -14.69 21.00 16.23
C SER A 49 -15.74 21.31 15.16
N ASN A 50 -17.02 21.13 15.49
CA ASN A 50 -18.13 21.46 14.61
C ASN A 50 -18.01 20.89 13.18
N GLY A 51 -17.54 19.63 13.05
CA GLY A 51 -17.40 18.96 11.77
C GLY A 51 -16.21 19.44 10.91
N ARG A 52 -15.29 20.24 11.46
CA ARG A 52 -14.06 20.67 10.77
C ARG A 52 -12.82 20.35 11.60
N ALA A 53 -11.89 19.67 10.98
CA ALA A 53 -10.53 19.53 11.50
C ALA A 53 -9.77 20.85 11.30
N HIS A 54 -8.89 21.19 12.23
CA HIS A 54 -8.08 22.39 12.18
C HIS A 54 -6.59 22.14 12.48
N ALA A 55 -6.23 20.98 13.01
CA ALA A 55 -4.83 20.63 13.26
C ALA A 55 -4.60 19.12 13.25
N VAL A 56 -3.38 18.74 12.95
CA VAL A 56 -2.83 17.39 13.17
C VAL A 56 -1.84 17.46 14.31
N CYS A 57 -2.05 16.68 15.36
CA CYS A 57 -1.11 16.56 16.48
C CYS A 57 0.03 15.64 16.06
N THR A 58 1.23 16.09 16.25
CA THR A 58 2.43 15.32 15.92
C THR A 58 3.41 15.25 17.08
N SER A 59 4.41 14.37 16.97
CA SER A 59 5.52 14.30 17.93
C SER A 59 6.37 15.58 18.01
N MET A 60 6.24 16.49 17.03
CA MET A 60 6.92 17.80 17.01
C MET A 60 5.99 18.97 17.37
N GLY A 61 4.73 18.72 17.73
CA GLY A 61 3.73 19.72 17.99
C GLY A 61 2.58 19.68 16.99
N ASP A 62 1.64 20.61 17.12
CA ASP A 62 0.44 20.66 16.28
C ASP A 62 0.74 21.38 14.94
N ILE A 63 0.29 20.78 13.86
CA ILE A 63 0.35 21.37 12.50
C ILE A 63 -1.05 21.81 12.12
N ALA A 64 -1.25 23.12 11.92
CA ALA A 64 -2.51 23.66 11.46
C ALA A 64 -2.81 23.25 10.02
N ALA A 65 -4.06 22.89 9.74
CA ALA A 65 -4.46 22.38 8.43
C ALA A 65 -5.88 22.83 8.05
N GLY A 66 -6.05 23.30 6.81
CA GLY A 66 -7.35 23.58 6.21
C GLY A 66 -8.09 22.32 5.76
N HIS A 67 -7.35 21.33 5.29
CA HIS A 67 -7.81 19.98 4.96
C HIS A 67 -6.84 18.95 5.53
N VAL A 68 -7.34 17.79 5.92
CA VAL A 68 -6.54 16.67 6.39
C VAL A 68 -6.83 15.46 5.53
N VAL A 69 -5.77 14.86 4.95
CA VAL A 69 -5.87 13.59 4.23
C VAL A 69 -5.25 12.50 5.08
N ILE A 70 -6.05 11.55 5.50
CA ILE A 70 -5.58 10.36 6.23
C ILE A 70 -5.20 9.29 5.21
N ALA A 71 -3.91 9.20 4.91
CA ALA A 71 -3.30 8.22 4.01
C ALA A 71 -2.33 7.29 4.77
N ALA A 72 -2.62 7.02 6.04
CA ALA A 72 -1.73 6.33 6.98
C ALA A 72 -1.77 4.80 6.87
N GLY A 73 -2.25 4.25 5.74
CA GLY A 73 -2.27 2.81 5.50
C GLY A 73 -3.01 2.06 6.62
N ALA A 74 -2.38 1.03 7.19
CA ALA A 74 -2.96 0.21 8.26
C ALA A 74 -3.20 0.97 9.57
N TRP A 75 -2.62 2.15 9.74
CA TRP A 75 -2.82 3.02 10.92
C TRP A 75 -3.93 4.05 10.73
N SER A 76 -4.55 4.10 9.55
CA SER A 76 -5.61 5.08 9.24
C SER A 76 -6.80 4.98 10.20
N ALA A 77 -7.18 3.77 10.62
CA ALA A 77 -8.27 3.56 11.56
C ALA A 77 -7.98 4.18 12.95
N GLU A 78 -6.72 4.19 13.38
CA GLU A 78 -6.32 4.79 14.66
C GLU A 78 -6.45 6.31 14.61
N LEU A 79 -5.95 6.94 13.55
CA LEU A 79 -6.08 8.39 13.38
C LEU A 79 -7.53 8.83 13.23
N ALA A 80 -8.33 8.14 12.42
CA ALA A 80 -9.74 8.44 12.24
C ALA A 80 -10.53 8.31 13.55
N ARG A 81 -10.19 7.35 14.40
CA ARG A 81 -10.83 7.18 15.71
C ARG A 81 -10.63 8.38 16.63
N THR A 82 -9.55 9.13 16.51
CA THR A 82 -9.32 10.34 17.32
C THR A 82 -10.35 11.45 17.02
N LEU A 83 -10.99 11.38 15.86
CA LEU A 83 -12.10 12.24 15.44
C LEU A 83 -13.48 11.64 15.74
N GLY A 84 -13.55 10.48 16.39
CA GLY A 84 -14.80 9.75 16.55
C GLY A 84 -15.34 9.16 15.24
N GLU A 85 -14.49 9.01 14.22
CA GLU A 85 -14.84 8.48 12.91
C GLU A 85 -14.33 7.03 12.80
N PRO A 86 -15.15 6.01 13.06
CA PRO A 86 -14.74 4.63 12.93
C PRO A 86 -14.63 4.25 11.45
N VAL A 87 -13.47 3.75 11.05
CA VAL A 87 -13.27 3.24 9.68
C VAL A 87 -12.79 1.79 9.74
N PRO A 88 -13.37 0.89 8.94
CA PRO A 88 -13.08 -0.53 8.98
C PRO A 88 -11.82 -0.85 8.15
N VAL A 89 -10.68 -0.34 8.57
CA VAL A 89 -9.37 -0.67 7.99
C VAL A 89 -8.62 -1.56 8.96
N GLU A 90 -8.22 -2.73 8.49
CA GLU A 90 -7.44 -3.69 9.27
C GLU A 90 -6.07 -3.92 8.62
N ALA A 91 -5.09 -4.33 9.43
CA ALA A 91 -3.77 -4.66 8.96
C ALA A 91 -3.72 -6.09 8.42
N ALA A 92 -3.14 -6.28 7.23
CA ALA A 92 -2.79 -7.59 6.71
C ALA A 92 -1.27 -7.65 6.47
N GLN A 93 -0.57 -8.43 7.28
CA GLN A 93 0.87 -8.61 7.14
C GLN A 93 1.20 -9.40 5.89
N GLY A 94 2.15 -8.89 5.09
CA GLY A 94 2.79 -9.61 4.01
C GLY A 94 4.28 -9.70 4.22
N SER A 95 4.93 -10.67 3.57
CA SER A 95 6.37 -10.85 3.62
C SER A 95 6.97 -10.88 2.23
N SER A 96 8.22 -10.48 2.13
CA SER A 96 9.00 -10.61 0.90
C SER A 96 10.46 -10.90 1.21
N VAL A 97 11.12 -11.50 0.21
CA VAL A 97 12.56 -11.75 0.22
C VAL A 97 13.13 -11.35 -1.12
N THR A 98 14.30 -10.75 -1.10
CA THR A 98 15.03 -10.30 -2.30
C THR A 98 16.38 -11.00 -2.36
N PHE A 99 16.72 -11.45 -3.56
CA PHE A 99 17.97 -12.12 -3.88
C PHE A 99 18.75 -11.32 -4.91
N GLN A 100 20.05 -11.37 -4.86
CA GLN A 100 20.99 -11.04 -5.95
C GLN A 100 21.35 -12.29 -6.78
N ARG A 101 22.08 -12.07 -7.87
CA ARG A 101 22.47 -13.07 -8.87
C ARG A 101 21.25 -13.75 -9.50
N ALA A 102 20.29 -12.93 -9.88
CA ALA A 102 19.05 -13.40 -10.50
C ALA A 102 19.21 -13.73 -11.99
N GLU A 103 20.44 -13.91 -12.48
CA GLU A 103 20.72 -14.32 -13.84
C GLU A 103 20.11 -15.72 -14.09
N GLY A 104 19.32 -15.85 -15.17
CA GLY A 104 18.52 -17.07 -15.39
C GLY A 104 17.15 -17.12 -14.72
N ALA A 105 16.86 -16.24 -13.76
CA ALA A 105 15.50 -16.11 -13.22
C ALA A 105 14.52 -15.53 -14.25
N PRO A 106 13.21 -15.80 -14.12
CA PRO A 106 12.20 -15.26 -15.02
C PRO A 106 12.31 -13.74 -15.16
N ARG A 107 12.31 -13.23 -16.40
CA ARG A 107 12.37 -11.79 -16.68
C ARG A 107 11.01 -11.11 -16.50
N GLN A 108 9.93 -11.83 -16.80
CA GLN A 108 8.58 -11.33 -16.64
C GLN A 108 8.17 -11.37 -15.17
N ALA A 109 7.61 -10.26 -14.69
CA ALA A 109 6.93 -10.27 -13.41
C ALA A 109 5.69 -11.17 -13.53
N MET A 110 5.41 -11.95 -12.50
CA MET A 110 4.30 -12.89 -12.50
C MET A 110 3.69 -13.06 -11.12
N LEU A 111 2.42 -13.40 -11.11
CA LEU A 111 1.73 -13.89 -9.93
C LEU A 111 1.46 -15.39 -10.11
N LEU A 112 1.99 -16.20 -9.22
CA LEU A 112 1.66 -17.63 -9.11
C LEU A 112 0.31 -17.71 -8.39
N GLY A 113 -0.77 -17.86 -9.16
CA GLY A 113 -2.14 -17.66 -8.69
C GLY A 113 -2.52 -18.58 -7.53
N GLU A 114 -2.28 -19.89 -7.66
CA GLU A 114 -2.64 -20.88 -6.64
C GLU A 114 -1.80 -20.75 -5.35
N ASP A 115 -0.57 -20.28 -5.49
CA ASP A 115 0.36 -20.15 -4.37
C ASP A 115 0.36 -18.72 -3.77
N HIS A 116 -0.31 -17.76 -4.40
CA HIS A 116 -0.33 -16.34 -4.03
C HIS A 116 1.05 -15.73 -3.84
N VAL A 117 2.01 -16.11 -4.71
CA VAL A 117 3.38 -15.61 -4.70
C VAL A 117 3.61 -14.71 -5.91
N ALA A 118 3.92 -13.46 -5.65
CA ALA A 118 4.40 -12.53 -6.68
C ALA A 118 5.91 -12.71 -6.85
N VAL A 119 6.32 -12.80 -8.11
CA VAL A 119 7.71 -12.95 -8.54
C VAL A 119 8.04 -11.77 -9.44
N ALA A 120 9.06 -11.01 -9.10
CA ALA A 120 9.47 -9.86 -9.89
C ALA A 120 11.00 -9.78 -9.95
N ARG A 121 11.52 -9.50 -11.16
CA ARG A 121 12.94 -9.29 -11.37
C ARG A 121 13.23 -7.82 -11.68
N TYR A 122 14.19 -7.25 -10.97
CA TYR A 122 14.67 -5.89 -11.14
C TYR A 122 16.18 -5.92 -11.38
N GLY A 123 16.61 -5.85 -12.64
CA GLY A 123 18.01 -5.99 -13.00
C GLY A 123 18.57 -7.35 -12.55
N ASP A 124 19.54 -7.33 -11.63
CA ASP A 124 20.16 -8.51 -11.03
C ASP A 124 19.47 -9.01 -9.74
N HIS A 125 18.34 -8.42 -9.39
CA HIS A 125 17.61 -8.77 -8.19
C HIS A 125 16.32 -9.51 -8.51
N LEU A 126 16.07 -10.63 -7.80
CA LEU A 126 14.80 -11.35 -7.80
C LEU A 126 14.09 -11.11 -6.49
N ARG A 127 12.85 -10.67 -6.54
CA ARG A 127 11.99 -10.50 -5.37
C ARG A 127 10.84 -11.50 -5.41
N LEU A 128 10.69 -12.23 -4.31
CA LEU A 128 9.50 -13.03 -4.02
C LEU A 128 8.69 -12.29 -2.95
N ALA A 129 7.39 -12.14 -3.17
CA ALA A 129 6.50 -11.51 -2.21
C ALA A 129 5.18 -12.29 -2.14
N GLY A 130 4.64 -12.38 -0.96
CA GLY A 130 3.38 -13.09 -0.73
C GLY A 130 3.04 -13.07 0.74
N TRP A 131 2.33 -14.12 1.19
CA TRP A 131 1.84 -14.24 2.55
C TRP A 131 0.80 -13.17 2.88
N PHE A 132 -0.29 -13.57 3.52
CA PHE A 132 -1.37 -12.66 3.83
C PHE A 132 -2.01 -13.07 5.16
N ARG A 133 -1.71 -12.31 6.22
CA ARG A 133 -2.22 -12.58 7.58
C ARG A 133 -2.98 -11.37 8.08
N ILE A 134 -4.30 -11.44 8.03
CA ILE A 134 -5.19 -10.39 8.56
C ILE A 134 -5.11 -10.38 10.08
N GLY A 135 -5.17 -9.18 10.68
CA GLY A 135 -5.14 -8.96 12.13
C GLY A 135 -3.73 -8.99 12.74
N ASN A 136 -2.70 -9.31 11.95
CA ASN A 136 -1.33 -9.21 12.42
C ASN A 136 -0.74 -7.82 12.12
N ARG A 137 -0.46 -7.06 13.15
CA ARG A 137 0.08 -5.69 13.08
C ARG A 137 1.60 -5.64 13.27
N SER A 138 2.26 -6.78 13.40
CA SER A 138 3.71 -6.84 13.50
C SER A 138 4.37 -6.57 12.16
N THR A 139 5.43 -5.77 12.16
CA THR A 139 6.34 -5.57 11.03
C THR A 139 7.58 -6.45 11.14
N ALA A 140 7.65 -7.31 12.15
CA ALA A 140 8.74 -8.27 12.29
C ALA A 140 8.68 -9.33 11.18
N VAL A 141 9.82 -9.63 10.60
CA VAL A 141 9.94 -10.67 9.57
C VAL A 141 9.86 -12.03 10.23
N SER A 142 9.05 -12.92 9.68
CA SER A 142 8.96 -14.31 10.10
C SER A 142 9.78 -15.19 9.16
N ASP A 143 10.78 -15.90 9.70
CA ASP A 143 11.57 -16.86 8.92
C ASP A 143 10.67 -17.92 8.28
N LYS A 144 9.69 -18.43 9.01
CA LYS A 144 8.69 -19.37 8.48
C LYS A 144 7.96 -18.84 7.25
N ALA A 145 7.61 -17.54 7.24
CA ALA A 145 6.94 -16.93 6.10
C ALA A 145 7.89 -16.82 4.90
N VAL A 146 9.15 -16.43 5.12
CA VAL A 146 10.16 -16.31 4.08
C VAL A 146 10.52 -17.69 3.50
N ASP A 147 10.74 -18.68 4.35
CA ASP A 147 11.05 -20.05 3.91
C ASP A 147 9.87 -20.67 3.16
N GLY A 148 8.64 -20.37 3.59
CA GLY A 148 7.43 -20.73 2.85
C GLY A 148 7.38 -20.12 1.45
N LEU A 149 7.70 -18.84 1.29
CA LEU A 149 7.76 -18.17 -0.02
C LEU A 149 8.81 -18.83 -0.93
N LYS A 150 10.00 -19.11 -0.40
CA LYS A 150 11.07 -19.80 -1.13
C LYS A 150 10.63 -21.18 -1.60
N ALA A 151 10.03 -21.96 -0.71
CA ALA A 151 9.54 -23.30 -1.02
C ALA A 151 8.44 -23.29 -2.08
N LEU A 152 7.48 -22.37 -1.99
CA LEU A 152 6.41 -22.20 -2.97
C LEU A 152 6.97 -21.82 -4.34
N ALA A 153 7.86 -20.84 -4.41
CA ALA A 153 8.50 -20.43 -5.66
C ALA A 153 9.32 -21.57 -6.27
N ALA A 154 10.10 -22.28 -5.46
CA ALA A 154 10.96 -23.38 -5.92
C ALA A 154 10.18 -24.60 -6.47
N ARG A 155 8.93 -24.79 -6.04
CA ARG A 155 8.06 -25.83 -6.61
C ARG A 155 7.62 -25.52 -8.04
N ARG A 156 7.43 -24.24 -8.36
CA ARG A 156 6.89 -23.76 -9.63
C ARG A 156 7.95 -23.31 -10.61
N LEU A 157 9.07 -22.78 -10.12
CA LEU A 157 10.09 -22.13 -10.92
C LEU A 157 11.43 -22.84 -10.78
N GLU A 158 12.15 -22.91 -11.88
CA GLU A 158 13.59 -23.10 -11.84
C GLU A 158 14.24 -21.80 -11.40
N LEU A 159 14.76 -21.80 -10.19
CA LEU A 159 15.49 -20.66 -9.64
C LEU A 159 17.00 -20.94 -9.78
N PRO A 160 17.81 -19.91 -10.05
CA PRO A 160 19.26 -20.04 -10.05
C PRO A 160 19.77 -20.64 -8.74
N PRO A 161 20.74 -21.56 -8.78
CA PRO A 161 21.21 -22.24 -7.59
C PRO A 161 22.09 -21.36 -6.69
N ASP A 162 22.63 -20.28 -7.23
CA ASP A 162 23.56 -19.36 -6.59
C ASP A 162 22.93 -18.02 -6.15
N LEU A 163 21.61 -17.99 -6.03
CA LEU A 163 20.89 -16.83 -5.48
C LEU A 163 21.40 -16.47 -4.09
N ILE A 164 21.78 -15.21 -3.90
CA ILE A 164 22.22 -14.67 -2.62
C ILE A 164 21.09 -13.86 -2.03
N GLU A 165 20.58 -14.26 -0.87
CA GLU A 165 19.59 -13.50 -0.14
C GLU A 165 20.21 -12.21 0.41
N VAL A 166 19.63 -11.06 0.06
CA VAL A 166 20.16 -9.73 0.46
C VAL A 166 19.19 -8.93 1.29
N ASN A 167 17.90 -9.26 1.27
CA ASN A 167 16.92 -8.50 2.05
C ASN A 167 15.68 -9.33 2.36
N ARG A 168 15.13 -9.14 3.56
CA ARG A 168 13.82 -9.65 4.01
C ARG A 168 13.00 -8.49 4.52
N GLN A 169 11.74 -8.44 4.18
CA GLN A 169 10.83 -7.40 4.63
C GLN A 169 9.47 -7.98 5.01
N ALA A 170 8.85 -7.38 6.01
CA ALA A 170 7.44 -7.53 6.28
C ALA A 170 6.77 -6.15 6.24
N GLY A 171 5.55 -6.09 5.76
CA GLY A 171 4.79 -4.86 5.64
C GLY A 171 3.31 -5.09 5.94
N LEU A 172 2.63 -4.02 6.32
CA LEU A 172 1.20 -4.05 6.64
C LEU A 172 0.41 -3.45 5.48
N ARG A 173 -0.47 -4.26 4.90
CA ARG A 173 -1.41 -3.81 3.88
C ARG A 173 -2.69 -3.36 4.56
N PRO A 174 -3.21 -2.16 4.25
CA PRO A 174 -4.52 -1.73 4.75
C PRO A 174 -5.63 -2.44 3.99
N VAL A 175 -6.42 -3.25 4.65
CA VAL A 175 -7.54 -3.97 4.04
C VAL A 175 -8.86 -3.51 4.61
N THR A 176 -9.89 -3.55 3.79
CA THR A 176 -11.28 -3.26 4.12
C THR A 176 -12.12 -4.52 4.00
N PRO A 177 -13.30 -4.59 4.62
CA PRO A 177 -14.15 -5.79 4.58
C PRO A 177 -14.61 -6.19 3.17
N ASP A 178 -14.79 -5.22 2.27
CA ASP A 178 -15.23 -5.42 0.89
C ASP A 178 -14.08 -5.44 -0.13
N GLY A 179 -12.84 -5.24 0.32
CA GLY A 179 -11.66 -5.21 -0.54
C GLY A 179 -11.50 -3.93 -1.37
N LEU A 180 -12.42 -2.96 -1.27
CA LEU A 180 -12.32 -1.67 -1.97
C LEU A 180 -11.69 -0.61 -1.08
N PRO A 181 -10.85 0.30 -1.61
CA PRO A 181 -10.28 1.39 -0.82
C PRO A 181 -11.35 2.36 -0.30
N LEU A 182 -10.96 3.15 0.68
CA LEU A 182 -11.72 4.29 1.20
C LEU A 182 -11.10 5.55 0.61
N ILE A 183 -11.82 6.21 -0.30
CA ILE A 183 -11.38 7.44 -0.97
C ILE A 183 -12.53 8.45 -0.92
N GLY A 184 -12.33 9.54 -0.20
CA GLY A 184 -13.33 10.61 -0.10
C GLY A 184 -13.48 11.17 1.31
N THR A 185 -14.37 12.14 1.44
CA THR A 185 -14.65 12.84 2.71
C THR A 185 -15.30 11.87 3.70
N THR A 186 -14.92 12.00 4.98
CA THR A 186 -15.54 11.23 6.07
C THR A 186 -16.98 11.71 6.31
N ALA A 187 -17.80 10.88 6.97
CA ALA A 187 -19.20 11.19 7.15
C ALA A 187 -19.44 12.39 8.09
N ARG A 188 -18.57 12.59 9.07
CA ARG A 188 -18.75 13.59 10.14
C ARG A 188 -17.89 14.85 9.97
N TRP A 189 -16.85 14.81 9.12
CA TRP A 189 -15.86 15.89 9.01
C TRP A 189 -15.73 16.35 7.58
N HIS A 190 -16.14 17.59 7.30
CA HIS A 190 -16.25 18.14 5.94
C HIS A 190 -14.91 18.35 5.23
N ASN A 191 -13.81 18.39 5.97
CA ASN A 191 -12.46 18.64 5.46
C ASN A 191 -11.46 17.56 5.85
N VAL A 192 -11.96 16.38 6.23
CA VAL A 192 -11.12 15.17 6.46
C VAL A 192 -11.43 14.16 5.38
N ILE A 193 -10.41 13.77 4.66
CA ILE A 193 -10.48 12.87 3.51
C ILE A 193 -9.72 11.60 3.85
N LEU A 194 -10.30 10.45 3.57
CA LEU A 194 -9.60 9.17 3.62
C LEU A 194 -9.01 8.85 2.23
N ALA A 195 -7.79 8.31 2.23
CA ALA A 195 -7.11 7.76 1.06
C ALA A 195 -6.34 6.51 1.49
N THR A 196 -7.05 5.42 1.78
CA THR A 196 -6.51 4.23 2.44
C THR A 196 -7.27 2.96 2.05
N GLY A 197 -6.86 1.82 2.57
CA GLY A 197 -7.59 0.57 2.36
C GLY A 197 -7.33 -0.12 1.02
N HIS A 198 -6.26 0.23 0.30
CA HIS A 198 -5.97 -0.26 -1.05
C HIS A 198 -5.48 -1.72 -1.11
N GLY A 199 -5.31 -2.38 0.00
CA GLY A 199 -4.92 -3.79 0.05
C GLY A 199 -3.65 -4.12 -0.75
N LEU A 200 -3.80 -4.96 -1.77
CA LEU A 200 -2.70 -5.41 -2.63
C LEU A 200 -2.41 -4.45 -3.81
N VAL A 201 -3.32 -3.54 -4.12
CA VAL A 201 -3.27 -2.71 -5.34
C VAL A 201 -2.88 -1.25 -5.09
N GLY A 202 -2.33 -0.96 -3.89
CA GLY A 202 -2.01 0.40 -3.49
C GLY A 202 -1.03 1.12 -4.41
N LEU A 203 -0.01 0.44 -4.93
CA LEU A 203 0.93 1.04 -5.89
C LEU A 203 0.25 1.34 -7.24
N THR A 204 -0.60 0.44 -7.71
CA THR A 204 -1.34 0.60 -8.97
C THR A 204 -2.35 1.75 -8.89
N MET A 205 -3.09 1.83 -7.78
CA MET A 205 -4.15 2.83 -7.61
C MET A 205 -3.65 4.16 -7.03
N GLY A 206 -2.49 4.18 -6.40
CA GLY A 206 -1.97 5.35 -5.68
C GLY A 206 -1.97 6.65 -6.49
N PRO A 207 -1.43 6.68 -7.72
CA PRO A 207 -1.42 7.89 -8.54
C PRO A 207 -2.83 8.39 -8.88
N GLY A 208 -3.75 7.47 -9.25
CA GLY A 208 -5.16 7.81 -9.50
C GLY A 208 -5.86 8.34 -8.24
N THR A 209 -5.63 7.69 -7.09
CA THR A 209 -6.15 8.14 -5.80
C THR A 209 -5.66 9.54 -5.45
N GLY A 210 -4.35 9.78 -5.58
CA GLY A 210 -3.77 11.10 -5.31
C GLY A 210 -4.38 12.20 -6.18
N ARG A 211 -4.56 11.94 -7.47
CA ARG A 211 -5.22 12.86 -8.40
C ARG A 211 -6.67 13.15 -7.98
N ALA A 212 -7.44 12.11 -7.68
CA ALA A 212 -8.85 12.27 -7.30
C ALA A 212 -9.00 13.05 -5.99
N VAL A 213 -8.14 12.80 -4.99
CA VAL A 213 -8.10 13.54 -3.73
C VAL A 213 -7.75 15.01 -3.96
N ALA A 214 -6.75 15.29 -4.80
CA ALA A 214 -6.37 16.68 -5.13
C ALA A 214 -7.53 17.42 -5.82
N GLN A 215 -8.18 16.82 -6.81
CA GLN A 215 -9.34 17.37 -7.49
C GLN A 215 -10.49 17.65 -6.51
N HIS A 216 -10.76 16.72 -5.62
CA HIS A 216 -11.79 16.88 -4.59
C HIS A 216 -11.50 18.08 -3.66
N ILE A 217 -10.25 18.25 -3.20
CA ILE A 217 -9.83 19.38 -2.35
C ILE A 217 -9.98 20.72 -3.09
N LEU A 218 -9.69 20.73 -4.39
CA LEU A 218 -9.79 21.93 -5.24
C LEU A 218 -11.22 22.25 -5.67
N GLY A 219 -12.20 21.40 -5.32
CA GLY A 219 -13.60 21.55 -5.76
C GLY A 219 -13.80 21.19 -7.23
N GLU A 220 -12.87 20.47 -7.82
CA GLU A 220 -12.98 19.94 -9.18
C GLU A 220 -13.68 18.59 -9.20
N GLN A 221 -14.28 18.25 -10.33
CA GLN A 221 -14.85 16.91 -10.50
C GLN A 221 -13.72 15.88 -10.65
N PRO A 222 -13.70 14.80 -9.84
CA PRO A 222 -12.74 13.73 -10.01
C PRO A 222 -12.82 13.09 -11.40
N ALA A 223 -11.67 12.69 -11.94
CA ALA A 223 -11.55 12.10 -13.28
C ALA A 223 -12.28 10.74 -13.42
N PHE A 224 -12.70 10.14 -12.32
CA PHE A 224 -13.46 8.89 -12.27
C PHE A 224 -14.41 8.90 -11.07
N ASP A 225 -15.45 8.08 -11.16
CA ASP A 225 -16.47 7.94 -10.13
C ASP A 225 -15.89 7.38 -8.83
N LEU A 226 -16.10 8.09 -7.73
CA LEU A 226 -15.66 7.71 -6.39
C LEU A 226 -16.77 7.10 -5.52
N ASP A 227 -17.99 6.96 -6.00
CA ASP A 227 -19.14 6.55 -5.19
C ASP A 227 -18.91 5.20 -4.51
N ARG A 228 -18.32 4.25 -5.24
CA ARG A 228 -17.98 2.93 -4.71
C ARG A 228 -16.91 2.95 -3.62
N PHE A 229 -16.08 3.99 -3.60
CA PHE A 229 -14.97 4.16 -2.65
C PHE A 229 -15.34 5.07 -1.48
N ASN A 230 -16.55 5.64 -1.48
CA ASN A 230 -17.01 6.56 -0.46
C ASN A 230 -16.94 5.91 0.94
N PRO A 231 -16.26 6.55 1.91
CA PRO A 231 -16.19 6.05 3.28
C PRO A 231 -17.54 5.82 3.94
N ALA A 232 -18.55 6.62 3.60
CA ALA A 232 -19.90 6.53 4.16
C ALA A 232 -20.62 5.20 3.85
N ARG A 233 -20.12 4.39 2.90
CA ARG A 233 -20.73 3.08 2.58
C ARG A 233 -20.74 2.10 3.76
N PHE A 234 -19.93 2.35 4.79
CA PHE A 234 -19.90 1.56 6.03
C PHE A 234 -20.67 2.19 7.19
N HIS A 235 -21.22 3.39 7.01
CA HIS A 235 -22.05 4.07 8.00
C HIS A 235 -23.53 3.76 7.70
N ARG A 236 -24.01 2.66 8.22
CA ARG A 236 -25.45 2.34 8.25
C ARG A 236 -25.97 2.34 9.67
#